data_386978f45883fef512a3b51346f5c880
#
_entry.id   386978f45883fef512a3b51346f5c880
#
_cell.length_a   1.000
_cell.length_b   1.000
_cell.length_c   1.000
_cell.angle_alpha   90.00
_cell.angle_beta   90.00
_cell.angle_gamma   90.00
#
_symmetry.space_group_name_H-M   'P 1'
#
loop_
_entity.id
_entity.type
_entity.pdbx_description
1 polymer ?
#
loop_
_entity_poly.entity_id
_entity_poly.type
_entity_poly.pdbx_seq_one_letter_code
_entity_poly.pdbx_strand_id
1 'polypeptide(L)'
;MLRRFSGLTGLLALALILAACGAATPAAQAPTVAAVATAAAELAPTVAAVVPTVAAAATALAPTVAAVAATAAPAATAAPAEVAQDRTGWPATFRVGLFAGDDANVALALNQPFADLLTEELGIPVELTTGTSYSAVIEAMRAGRVDAMEVGPFAYVLAVQEAGAEALALATYPANEENKVFDENAPNGYYSVYITKKGSGIATVEDLKGKTFAFVDPASTSGHLAPKTGLIKAGINPDTDMQTVFAGSHPTAVLSVWNDNTEAGATFEGNLYRLAREGQIDFCGFEDELTGKQRSAEEIKALYDACPDGSIVMVGYSDLIPNTPFAVSSKLPESFKVAVREVLLKVKDNPELISAFGQWYVDPTEELGLETLDQNFNSLRDIAKLLELDLKELGG
;
A
#
# COMPACT_ATOMS: atom_id res chain seq x y z
N MET A 1 36.20 -60.74 8.13
CA MET A 1 36.33 -61.27 9.50
C MET A 1 35.24 -60.66 10.34
N LEU A 2 34.39 -61.50 10.85
CA LEU A 2 33.27 -61.23 11.76
C LEU A 2 33.73 -60.61 13.10
N ARG A 3 32.90 -59.73 13.70
CA ARG A 3 32.31 -59.97 15.01
C ARG A 3 31.25 -58.93 15.38
N ARG A 4 30.06 -59.45 15.58
CA ARG A 4 28.89 -58.90 16.23
C ARG A 4 29.12 -58.86 17.77
N PHE A 5 28.33 -57.96 18.48
CA PHE A 5 27.62 -58.16 19.76
C PHE A 5 26.93 -56.81 20.07
N SER A 6 25.61 -56.60 20.05
CA SER A 6 24.49 -57.16 20.84
C SER A 6 24.46 -56.72 22.32
N GLY A 7 23.39 -56.12 22.67
CA GLY A 7 22.78 -56.12 23.99
C GLY A 7 22.63 -54.71 24.57
N LEU A 8 21.60 -54.28 25.19
CA LEU A 8 20.26 -54.69 25.59
C LEU A 8 19.72 -53.58 26.52
N THR A 9 18.55 -53.08 26.26
CA THR A 9 17.48 -52.63 27.17
C THR A 9 17.81 -52.00 28.53
N GLY A 10 17.08 -50.91 28.84
CA GLY A 10 16.85 -50.39 30.18
C GLY A 10 15.79 -49.27 30.17
N LEU A 11 14.50 -49.65 30.16
CA LEU A 11 13.40 -48.82 30.69
C LEU A 11 13.57 -48.59 32.18
N LEU A 12 13.38 -47.36 32.65
CA LEU A 12 12.75 -47.14 33.96
C LEU A 12 12.03 -45.77 33.98
N ALA A 13 10.75 -45.83 34.22
CA ALA A 13 9.86 -44.73 34.58
C ALA A 13 9.94 -44.51 36.09
N LEU A 14 9.76 -43.25 36.53
CA LEU A 14 9.15 -42.86 37.78
C LEU A 14 9.10 -41.33 37.85
N ALA A 15 7.97 -40.68 37.68
CA ALA A 15 6.91 -40.34 38.65
C ALA A 15 7.26 -39.18 39.62
N LEU A 16 6.52 -38.09 39.39
CA LEU A 16 5.92 -37.11 40.32
C LEU A 16 6.70 -36.69 41.60
N ILE A 17 6.89 -35.38 41.74
CA ILE A 17 6.50 -34.65 42.97
C ILE A 17 6.01 -33.24 42.57
N LEU A 18 4.74 -32.94 42.93
CA LEU A 18 4.16 -31.61 43.07
C LEU A 18 4.75 -30.92 44.31
N ALA A 19 5.09 -29.64 44.18
CA ALA A 19 4.98 -28.72 45.31
C ALA A 19 4.66 -27.32 44.81
N ALA A 20 3.51 -26.83 45.20
CA ALA A 20 2.95 -25.52 44.97
C ALA A 20 3.59 -24.46 45.88
N CYS A 21 3.68 -23.22 45.37
CA CYS A 21 3.52 -21.94 46.07
C CYS A 21 3.55 -20.87 44.98
N GLY A 22 2.58 -20.27 44.59
CA GLY A 22 1.60 -19.35 45.04
C GLY A 22 2.14 -17.90 45.10
N ALA A 23 2.03 -17.11 44.01
CA ALA A 23 1.90 -15.67 44.12
C ALA A 23 1.00 -15.19 42.96
N ALA A 24 -0.23 -14.89 43.28
CA ALA A 24 -1.21 -14.29 42.37
C ALA A 24 -0.91 -12.80 42.22
N THR A 25 -0.68 -12.34 40.99
CA THR A 25 -0.81 -10.94 40.60
C THR A 25 -2.29 -10.63 40.41
N PRO A 26 -2.80 -9.47 40.91
CA PRO A 26 -4.22 -9.15 40.75
C PRO A 26 -4.52 -8.74 39.32
N ALA A 27 -5.49 -9.42 38.71
CA ALA A 27 -6.10 -9.03 37.43
C ALA A 27 -6.80 -7.67 37.61
N ALA A 28 -6.52 -6.75 36.68
CA ALA A 28 -7.26 -5.51 36.56
C ALA A 28 -8.71 -5.83 36.20
N GLN A 29 -9.63 -5.43 37.07
CA GLN A 29 -11.07 -5.60 36.86
C GLN A 29 -11.54 -4.60 35.79
N ALA A 30 -12.17 -5.10 34.75
CA ALA A 30 -12.93 -4.30 33.79
C ALA A 30 -14.06 -3.55 34.52
N PRO A 31 -14.38 -2.30 34.14
CA PRO A 31 -15.45 -1.55 34.77
C PRO A 31 -16.80 -2.24 34.52
N THR A 32 -17.58 -2.39 35.59
CA THR A 32 -18.90 -3.02 35.54
C THR A 32 -19.91 -2.13 34.82
N VAL A 33 -20.86 -2.76 34.13
CA VAL A 33 -21.94 -2.13 33.35
C VAL A 33 -22.74 -1.07 34.12
N ALA A 34 -22.67 -1.06 35.45
CA ALA A 34 -23.31 -0.06 36.31
C ALA A 34 -22.65 1.35 36.23
N ALA A 35 -21.37 1.45 35.89
CA ALA A 35 -20.68 2.74 35.79
C ALA A 35 -20.99 3.47 34.47
N VAL A 36 -21.41 2.77 33.44
CA VAL A 36 -21.80 3.36 32.14
C VAL A 36 -23.23 3.92 32.19
N ALA A 37 -24.11 3.34 33.01
CA ALA A 37 -25.49 3.81 33.15
C ALA A 37 -25.59 5.16 33.90
N THR A 38 -24.63 5.48 34.79
CA THR A 38 -24.64 6.72 35.55
C THR A 38 -24.17 7.92 34.73
N ALA A 39 -23.26 7.71 33.77
CA ALA A 39 -22.80 8.78 32.86
C ALA A 39 -23.84 9.16 31.80
N ALA A 40 -24.72 8.24 31.43
CA ALA A 40 -25.82 8.52 30.46
C ALA A 40 -26.97 9.29 31.08
N ALA A 41 -27.15 9.25 32.41
CA ALA A 41 -28.24 9.94 33.10
C ALA A 41 -27.98 11.44 33.35
N GLU A 42 -26.72 11.89 33.31
CA GLU A 42 -26.37 13.31 33.53
C GLU A 42 -26.46 14.17 32.25
N LEU A 43 -26.57 13.57 31.07
CA LEU A 43 -26.68 14.28 29.79
C LEU A 43 -28.12 14.45 29.28
N ALA A 44 -29.10 13.86 29.94
CA ALA A 44 -30.51 13.91 29.55
C ALA A 44 -31.21 15.26 29.66
N PRO A 45 -30.89 16.20 30.59
CA PRO A 45 -31.61 17.46 30.67
C PRO A 45 -31.17 18.52 29.66
N THR A 46 -30.02 18.36 28.97
CA THR A 46 -29.48 19.40 28.07
C THR A 46 -30.05 19.28 26.64
N VAL A 47 -30.50 18.11 26.23
CA VAL A 47 -31.04 17.87 24.88
C VAL A 47 -32.54 18.24 24.80
N ALA A 48 -33.26 18.15 25.90
CA ALA A 48 -34.69 18.45 25.93
C ALA A 48 -35.03 19.97 25.83
N ALA A 49 -34.05 20.84 26.03
CA ALA A 49 -34.27 22.30 26.00
C ALA A 49 -34.07 22.93 24.59
N VAL A 50 -33.53 22.21 23.63
CA VAL A 50 -33.25 22.76 22.29
C VAL A 50 -34.35 22.40 21.26
N VAL A 51 -35.14 21.37 21.51
CA VAL A 51 -36.16 20.89 20.56
C VAL A 51 -37.35 21.85 20.37
N PRO A 52 -37.84 22.60 21.34
CA PRO A 52 -38.97 23.49 21.10
C PRO A 52 -38.65 24.78 20.31
N THR A 53 -37.39 25.17 20.21
CA THR A 53 -36.99 26.41 19.51
C THR A 53 -36.89 26.23 17.99
N VAL A 54 -36.61 25.00 17.52
CA VAL A 54 -36.55 24.70 16.08
C VAL A 54 -37.93 24.48 15.46
N ALA A 55 -38.88 23.94 16.23
CA ALA A 55 -40.26 23.74 15.77
C ALA A 55 -41.05 25.06 15.60
N ALA A 56 -40.73 26.11 16.40
CA ALA A 56 -41.38 27.39 16.27
C ALA A 56 -40.89 28.22 15.08
N ALA A 57 -39.66 28.01 14.63
CA ALA A 57 -39.09 28.68 13.45
C ALA A 57 -39.61 28.10 12.12
N ALA A 58 -39.93 26.82 12.09
CA ALA A 58 -40.45 26.16 10.88
C ALA A 58 -41.90 26.52 10.56
N THR A 59 -42.71 26.92 11.56
CA THR A 59 -44.14 27.27 11.37
C THR A 59 -44.35 28.71 10.90
N ALA A 60 -43.35 29.59 11.05
CA ALA A 60 -43.48 31.01 10.66
C ALA A 60 -43.13 31.28 9.18
N LEU A 61 -42.55 30.32 8.45
CA LEU A 61 -42.15 30.46 7.04
C LEU A 61 -43.11 29.80 6.04
N ALA A 62 -44.14 29.11 6.49
CA ALA A 62 -45.06 28.37 5.63
C ALA A 62 -46.00 29.18 4.72
N PRO A 63 -46.42 30.42 4.98
CA PRO A 63 -47.34 31.13 4.09
C PRO A 63 -46.69 31.90 2.94
N THR A 64 -45.35 32.07 2.90
CA THR A 64 -44.69 32.94 1.90
C THR A 64 -44.19 32.16 0.67
N VAL A 65 -44.11 30.84 0.73
CA VAL A 65 -43.62 30.00 -0.39
C VAL A 65 -44.74 29.58 -1.35
N ALA A 66 -46.00 29.61 -0.91
CA ALA A 66 -47.12 29.16 -1.74
C ALA A 66 -47.57 30.19 -2.83
N ALA A 67 -47.09 31.46 -2.78
CA ALA A 67 -47.52 32.50 -3.72
C ALA A 67 -46.58 32.75 -4.91
N VAL A 68 -45.42 32.09 -4.98
CA VAL A 68 -44.45 32.30 -6.06
C VAL A 68 -44.40 31.13 -7.05
N ALA A 69 -45.11 30.03 -6.78
CA ALA A 69 -45.06 28.80 -7.59
C ALA A 69 -46.01 28.77 -8.80
N ALA A 70 -46.71 29.88 -9.12
CA ALA A 70 -47.78 29.86 -10.13
C ALA A 70 -47.44 30.55 -11.49
N THR A 71 -46.21 31.06 -11.68
CA THR A 71 -45.86 31.68 -12.97
C THR A 71 -44.40 31.45 -13.32
N ALA A 72 -44.07 30.30 -13.81
CA ALA A 72 -43.07 29.98 -14.86
C ALA A 72 -42.85 28.48 -14.88
N ALA A 73 -43.46 27.78 -15.79
CA ALA A 73 -42.96 26.49 -16.22
C ALA A 73 -41.75 26.76 -17.16
N PRO A 74 -40.53 26.48 -16.77
CA PRO A 74 -39.45 26.42 -17.73
C PRO A 74 -39.69 25.18 -18.61
N ALA A 75 -39.60 25.37 -19.95
CA ALA A 75 -39.51 24.28 -20.85
C ALA A 75 -38.45 23.30 -20.34
N ALA A 76 -38.83 22.04 -20.15
CA ALA A 76 -37.91 20.98 -19.82
C ALA A 76 -36.87 20.94 -20.95
N THR A 77 -35.72 21.54 -20.70
CA THR A 77 -34.53 21.25 -21.49
C THR A 77 -34.27 19.77 -21.24
N ALA A 78 -34.51 18.94 -22.25
CA ALA A 78 -34.14 17.53 -22.18
C ALA A 78 -32.68 17.45 -21.77
N ALA A 79 -32.39 16.78 -20.66
CA ALA A 79 -31.04 16.41 -20.33
C ALA A 79 -30.39 15.79 -21.58
N PRO A 80 -29.12 16.07 -21.89
CA PRO A 80 -28.45 15.41 -22.98
C PRO A 80 -28.69 13.91 -22.81
N ALA A 81 -29.19 13.26 -23.87
CA ALA A 81 -29.34 11.81 -23.86
C ALA A 81 -27.97 11.23 -23.57
N GLU A 82 -27.84 10.62 -22.40
CA GLU A 82 -26.66 9.85 -22.04
C GLU A 82 -26.50 8.80 -23.15
N VAL A 83 -25.42 8.91 -23.91
CA VAL A 83 -25.14 7.96 -25.00
C VAL A 83 -24.95 6.64 -24.28
N ALA A 84 -25.89 5.72 -24.45
CA ALA A 84 -25.84 4.42 -23.79
C ALA A 84 -24.50 3.77 -24.13
N GLN A 85 -23.66 3.62 -23.12
CA GLN A 85 -22.35 3.02 -23.25
C GLN A 85 -22.51 1.57 -23.74
N ASP A 86 -21.78 1.20 -24.79
CA ASP A 86 -21.79 -0.18 -25.28
C ASP A 86 -21.17 -1.10 -24.23
N ARG A 87 -22.00 -1.91 -23.59
CA ARG A 87 -21.61 -2.88 -22.57
C ARG A 87 -21.41 -4.30 -23.11
N THR A 88 -21.33 -4.45 -24.42
CA THR A 88 -21.12 -5.76 -25.04
C THR A 88 -19.83 -6.42 -24.55
N GLY A 89 -19.93 -7.61 -23.96
CA GLY A 89 -18.78 -8.36 -23.48
C GLY A 89 -18.21 -7.89 -22.14
N TRP A 90 -18.86 -6.95 -21.45
CA TRP A 90 -18.45 -6.56 -20.12
C TRP A 90 -18.49 -7.76 -19.15
N PRO A 91 -17.58 -7.87 -18.18
CA PRO A 91 -17.62 -8.92 -17.19
C PRO A 91 -18.85 -8.77 -16.29
N ALA A 92 -19.41 -9.89 -15.83
CA ALA A 92 -20.51 -9.87 -14.86
C ALA A 92 -20.07 -9.40 -13.46
N THR A 93 -18.79 -9.58 -13.17
CA THR A 93 -18.09 -9.13 -11.94
C THR A 93 -16.70 -8.68 -12.32
N PHE A 94 -16.27 -7.55 -11.81
CA PHE A 94 -14.90 -7.02 -12.02
C PHE A 94 -14.03 -7.40 -10.84
N ARG A 95 -13.07 -8.27 -11.04
CA ARG A 95 -12.22 -8.83 -9.98
C ARG A 95 -10.86 -8.13 -9.97
N VAL A 96 -10.52 -7.49 -8.84
CA VAL A 96 -9.27 -6.75 -8.65
C VAL A 96 -8.36 -7.49 -7.70
N GLY A 97 -7.16 -7.83 -8.15
CA GLY A 97 -6.12 -8.48 -7.37
C GLY A 97 -5.17 -7.46 -6.74
N LEU A 98 -4.91 -7.61 -5.46
CA LEU A 98 -4.03 -6.75 -4.67
C LEU A 98 -2.89 -7.58 -4.08
N PHE A 99 -1.72 -6.97 -3.90
CA PHE A 99 -0.70 -7.56 -3.05
C PHE A 99 -1.05 -7.30 -1.59
N ALA A 100 -1.17 -8.38 -0.80
CA ALA A 100 -1.65 -8.28 0.58
C ALA A 100 -0.69 -7.59 1.55
N GLY A 101 0.62 -7.54 1.22
CA GLY A 101 1.62 -7.23 2.24
C GLY A 101 1.58 -8.28 3.36
N ASP A 102 1.59 -7.83 4.63
CA ASP A 102 1.56 -8.72 5.79
C ASP A 102 0.12 -9.03 6.27
N ASP A 103 -0.86 -8.21 5.92
CA ASP A 103 -2.26 -8.37 6.35
C ASP A 103 -3.25 -8.15 5.22
N ALA A 104 -3.80 -9.27 4.74
CA ALA A 104 -4.81 -9.28 3.69
C ALA A 104 -6.09 -8.52 4.08
N ASN A 105 -6.51 -8.56 5.35
CA ASN A 105 -7.72 -7.88 5.79
C ASN A 105 -7.53 -6.36 5.79
N VAL A 106 -6.34 -5.89 6.19
CA VAL A 106 -5.99 -4.46 6.12
C VAL A 106 -5.96 -3.99 4.68
N ALA A 107 -5.32 -4.75 3.77
CA ALA A 107 -5.27 -4.42 2.36
C ALA A 107 -6.68 -4.34 1.73
N LEU A 108 -7.55 -5.30 2.04
CA LEU A 108 -8.94 -5.30 1.57
C LEU A 108 -9.73 -4.11 2.14
N ALA A 109 -9.62 -3.84 3.44
CA ALA A 109 -10.36 -2.76 4.10
C ALA A 109 -9.97 -1.37 3.57
N LEU A 110 -8.68 -1.12 3.30
CA LEU A 110 -8.19 0.14 2.74
C LEU A 110 -8.67 0.37 1.30
N ASN A 111 -8.85 -0.69 0.53
CA ASN A 111 -9.29 -0.62 -0.86
C ASN A 111 -10.81 -0.72 -1.05
N GLN A 112 -11.58 -1.07 0.00
CA GLN A 112 -13.03 -1.23 -0.10
C GLN A 112 -13.75 0.05 -0.55
N PRO A 113 -13.46 1.27 -0.04
CA PRO A 113 -14.12 2.48 -0.52
C PRO A 113 -13.94 2.74 -2.02
N PHE A 114 -12.78 2.38 -2.56
CA PHE A 114 -12.53 2.46 -4.00
C PHE A 114 -13.29 1.40 -4.80
N ALA A 115 -13.37 0.17 -4.30
CA ALA A 115 -14.17 -0.89 -4.92
C ALA A 115 -15.67 -0.55 -4.94
N ASP A 116 -16.16 0.11 -3.90
CA ASP A 116 -17.54 0.59 -3.80
C ASP A 116 -17.83 1.66 -4.86
N LEU A 117 -16.91 2.64 -5.05
CA LEU A 117 -16.99 3.63 -6.13
C LEU A 117 -17.02 2.95 -7.51
N LEU A 118 -16.09 2.03 -7.77
CA LEU A 118 -16.07 1.30 -9.04
C LEU A 118 -17.37 0.52 -9.27
N THR A 119 -17.95 -0.07 -8.22
CA THR A 119 -19.23 -0.79 -8.30
C THR A 119 -20.37 0.15 -8.69
N GLU A 120 -20.42 1.34 -8.08
CA GLU A 120 -21.44 2.35 -8.36
C GLU A 120 -21.33 2.88 -9.79
N GLU A 121 -20.15 3.33 -10.18
CA GLU A 121 -19.90 3.97 -11.48
C GLU A 121 -20.00 2.99 -12.67
N LEU A 122 -19.49 1.76 -12.51
CA LEU A 122 -19.54 0.75 -13.57
C LEU A 122 -20.89 0.02 -13.61
N GLY A 123 -21.65 0.03 -12.51
CA GLY A 123 -22.93 -0.68 -12.39
C GLY A 123 -22.80 -2.21 -12.48
N ILE A 124 -21.65 -2.75 -12.09
CA ILE A 124 -21.39 -4.19 -11.93
C ILE A 124 -20.65 -4.43 -10.60
N PRO A 125 -20.79 -5.59 -9.95
CA PRO A 125 -20.08 -5.91 -8.74
C PRO A 125 -18.56 -5.85 -8.94
N VAL A 126 -17.85 -5.26 -7.98
CA VAL A 126 -16.38 -5.27 -7.90
C VAL A 126 -15.96 -6.12 -6.70
N GLU A 127 -15.10 -7.10 -6.94
CA GLU A 127 -14.60 -8.01 -5.92
C GLU A 127 -13.10 -7.82 -5.76
N LEU A 128 -12.66 -7.57 -4.53
CA LEU A 128 -11.25 -7.49 -4.17
C LEU A 128 -10.74 -8.88 -3.74
N THR A 129 -9.55 -9.21 -4.17
CA THR A 129 -8.84 -10.42 -3.72
C THR A 129 -7.37 -10.10 -3.50
N THR A 130 -6.68 -10.89 -2.68
CA THR A 130 -5.28 -10.66 -2.37
C THR A 130 -4.42 -11.85 -2.75
N GLY A 131 -3.19 -11.56 -3.19
CA GLY A 131 -2.14 -12.56 -3.35
C GLY A 131 -1.08 -12.41 -2.26
N THR A 132 -0.46 -13.51 -1.87
CA THR A 132 0.62 -13.54 -0.85
C THR A 132 1.98 -13.08 -1.38
N SER A 133 2.12 -12.94 -2.70
CA SER A 133 3.29 -12.40 -3.39
C SER A 133 2.84 -11.66 -4.65
N TYR A 134 3.71 -10.83 -5.23
CA TYR A 134 3.44 -10.19 -6.51
C TYR A 134 3.22 -11.23 -7.62
N SER A 135 4.04 -12.29 -7.66
CA SER A 135 3.88 -13.38 -8.61
C SER A 135 2.53 -14.10 -8.48
N ALA A 136 1.99 -14.24 -7.26
CA ALA A 136 0.66 -14.85 -7.06
C ALA A 136 -0.46 -14.01 -7.69
N VAL A 137 -0.37 -12.68 -7.65
CA VAL A 137 -1.33 -11.77 -8.29
C VAL A 137 -1.19 -11.83 -9.82
N ILE A 138 0.04 -11.83 -10.34
CA ILE A 138 0.32 -11.95 -11.78
C ILE A 138 -0.25 -13.27 -12.32
N GLU A 139 -0.02 -14.37 -11.61
CA GLU A 139 -0.53 -15.70 -11.97
C GLU A 139 -2.07 -15.75 -11.90
N ALA A 140 -2.69 -15.05 -10.93
CA ALA A 140 -4.15 -14.95 -10.87
C ALA A 140 -4.72 -14.24 -12.10
N MET A 141 -4.06 -13.18 -12.61
CA MET A 141 -4.45 -12.50 -13.86
C MET A 141 -4.22 -13.41 -15.07
N ARG A 142 -3.07 -14.05 -15.17
CA ARG A 142 -2.75 -14.99 -16.26
C ARG A 142 -3.80 -16.10 -16.37
N ALA A 143 -4.22 -16.63 -15.24
CA ALA A 143 -5.23 -17.67 -15.13
C ALA A 143 -6.69 -17.17 -15.27
N GLY A 144 -6.91 -15.86 -15.44
CA GLY A 144 -8.23 -15.25 -15.54
C GLY A 144 -9.04 -15.30 -14.23
N ARG A 145 -8.37 -15.41 -13.08
CA ARG A 145 -9.00 -15.33 -11.75
C ARG A 145 -9.21 -13.90 -11.28
N VAL A 146 -8.39 -12.96 -11.76
CA VAL A 146 -8.60 -11.53 -11.61
C VAL A 146 -8.58 -10.85 -12.98
N ASP A 147 -9.26 -9.73 -13.08
CA ASP A 147 -9.46 -8.95 -14.29
C ASP A 147 -8.60 -7.68 -14.30
N ALA A 148 -8.25 -7.22 -13.09
CA ALA A 148 -7.37 -6.08 -12.85
C ALA A 148 -6.43 -6.37 -11.69
N MET A 149 -5.39 -5.53 -11.56
CA MET A 149 -4.47 -5.57 -10.42
C MET A 149 -3.83 -4.21 -10.17
N GLU A 150 -3.47 -3.96 -8.90
CA GLU A 150 -2.61 -2.87 -8.51
C GLU A 150 -1.39 -3.47 -7.78
N VAL A 151 -0.26 -3.43 -8.47
CA VAL A 151 1.01 -4.01 -8.01
C VAL A 151 2.16 -3.09 -8.37
N GLY A 152 3.29 -3.24 -7.70
CA GLY A 152 4.45 -2.39 -7.93
C GLY A 152 4.87 -2.35 -9.42
N PRO A 153 5.50 -1.25 -9.87
CA PRO A 153 5.80 -1.01 -11.29
C PRO A 153 6.60 -2.11 -11.98
N PHE A 154 7.53 -2.77 -11.28
CA PHE A 154 8.28 -3.89 -11.86
C PHE A 154 7.41 -5.15 -11.97
N ALA A 155 6.58 -5.44 -10.96
CA ALA A 155 5.60 -6.52 -11.05
C ALA A 155 4.62 -6.31 -12.21
N TYR A 156 4.25 -5.05 -12.51
CA TYR A 156 3.50 -4.74 -13.72
C TYR A 156 4.28 -5.09 -15.00
N VAL A 157 5.57 -4.75 -15.08
CA VAL A 157 6.41 -5.12 -16.25
C VAL A 157 6.40 -6.64 -16.47
N LEU A 158 6.49 -7.43 -15.40
CA LEU A 158 6.35 -8.88 -15.47
C LEU A 158 4.95 -9.29 -15.93
N ALA A 159 3.90 -8.66 -15.41
CA ALA A 159 2.53 -8.96 -15.78
C ALA A 159 2.17 -8.62 -17.22
N VAL A 160 2.77 -7.59 -17.82
CA VAL A 160 2.65 -7.32 -19.26
C VAL A 160 3.11 -8.53 -20.06
N GLN A 161 4.25 -9.09 -19.68
CA GLN A 161 4.85 -10.22 -20.38
C GLN A 161 4.10 -11.53 -20.14
N GLU A 162 3.74 -11.83 -18.88
CA GLU A 162 3.23 -13.14 -18.50
C GLU A 162 1.69 -13.24 -18.54
N ALA A 163 0.98 -12.14 -18.30
CA ALA A 163 -0.46 -12.11 -18.18
C ALA A 163 -1.16 -11.20 -19.20
N GLY A 164 -0.41 -10.44 -20.01
CA GLY A 164 -0.97 -9.47 -20.94
C GLY A 164 -1.68 -8.32 -20.21
N ALA A 165 -1.04 -7.80 -19.16
CA ALA A 165 -1.56 -6.63 -18.44
C ALA A 165 -1.41 -5.35 -19.25
N GLU A 166 -2.33 -4.40 -19.04
CA GLU A 166 -2.37 -3.10 -19.69
C GLU A 166 -2.64 -2.02 -18.63
N ALA A 167 -1.76 -1.02 -18.50
CA ALA A 167 -1.93 0.06 -17.53
C ALA A 167 -2.98 1.06 -18.02
N LEU A 168 -3.92 1.43 -17.15
CA LEU A 168 -4.96 2.43 -17.46
C LEU A 168 -4.68 3.80 -16.83
N ALA A 169 -4.09 3.84 -15.66
CA ALA A 169 -3.72 5.06 -14.94
C ALA A 169 -2.63 4.75 -13.90
N LEU A 170 -1.99 5.78 -13.37
CA LEU A 170 -0.99 5.67 -12.31
C LEU A 170 -1.56 6.16 -10.98
N ALA A 171 -1.42 5.36 -9.93
CA ALA A 171 -1.73 5.78 -8.57
C ALA A 171 -0.78 6.89 -8.14
N THR A 172 -1.32 7.93 -7.55
CA THR A 172 -0.58 9.07 -6.99
C THR A 172 -1.00 9.25 -5.55
N TYR A 173 -0.05 9.59 -4.70
CA TYR A 173 -0.24 9.62 -3.26
C TYR A 173 -0.10 11.04 -2.72
N PRO A 174 -0.81 11.41 -1.64
CA PRO A 174 -0.61 12.69 -0.97
C PRO A 174 0.83 12.78 -0.45
N ALA A 175 1.44 13.96 -0.55
CA ALA A 175 2.76 14.21 0.00
C ALA A 175 2.79 14.06 1.54
N ASN A 176 1.64 14.27 2.19
CA ASN A 176 1.46 14.12 3.62
C ASN A 176 0.25 13.22 3.91
N GLU A 177 0.48 12.09 4.58
CA GLU A 177 -0.57 11.14 4.92
C GLU A 177 -1.53 11.61 6.03
N GLU A 178 -1.15 12.62 6.82
CA GLU A 178 -2.07 13.24 7.79
C GLU A 178 -3.07 14.17 7.08
N ASN A 179 -2.64 14.75 5.95
CA ASN A 179 -3.48 15.64 5.15
C ASN A 179 -3.67 15.04 3.75
N LYS A 180 -4.49 14.00 3.67
CA LYS A 180 -4.81 13.28 2.44
C LYS A 180 -5.72 14.11 1.54
N VAL A 181 -5.13 15.06 0.82
CA VAL A 181 -5.85 15.90 -0.15
C VAL A 181 -5.19 15.76 -1.52
N PHE A 182 -5.98 15.99 -2.56
CA PHE A 182 -5.46 16.06 -3.93
C PHE A 182 -4.44 17.21 -4.05
N ASP A 183 -3.30 16.90 -4.64
CA ASP A 183 -2.26 17.86 -4.99
C ASP A 183 -1.86 17.66 -6.46
N GLU A 184 -2.08 18.67 -7.28
CA GLU A 184 -1.71 18.65 -8.70
C GLU A 184 -0.20 18.59 -8.92
N ASN A 185 0.60 18.98 -7.92
CA ASN A 185 2.06 18.92 -7.97
C ASN A 185 2.62 17.67 -7.28
N ALA A 186 1.77 16.71 -6.94
CA ALA A 186 2.23 15.46 -6.34
C ALA A 186 3.25 14.76 -7.26
N PRO A 187 4.27 14.12 -6.69
CA PRO A 187 5.34 13.50 -7.47
C PRO A 187 4.84 12.44 -8.45
N ASN A 188 5.37 12.43 -9.67
CA ASN A 188 5.10 11.40 -10.68
C ASN A 188 5.89 10.10 -10.43
N GLY A 189 6.45 9.92 -9.24
CA GLY A 189 7.22 8.76 -8.85
C GLY A 189 7.61 8.79 -7.39
N TYR A 190 8.28 7.76 -6.94
CA TYR A 190 8.73 7.58 -5.56
C TYR A 190 10.12 6.93 -5.53
N TYR A 191 10.68 6.76 -4.33
CA TYR A 191 12.01 6.18 -4.16
C TYR A 191 11.98 4.93 -3.29
N SER A 192 12.89 4.01 -3.59
CA SER A 192 13.36 3.04 -2.61
C SER A 192 14.37 3.72 -1.70
N VAL A 193 14.33 3.39 -0.42
CA VAL A 193 15.27 3.87 0.59
C VAL A 193 16.01 2.69 1.21
N TYR A 194 17.31 2.88 1.47
CA TYR A 194 18.12 1.91 2.20
C TYR A 194 18.10 2.28 3.67
N ILE A 195 17.78 1.31 4.51
CA ILE A 195 17.59 1.52 5.94
C ILE A 195 18.52 0.67 6.76
N THR A 196 18.85 1.18 7.94
CA THR A 196 19.55 0.48 8.99
C THR A 196 19.11 0.98 10.35
N LYS A 197 19.60 0.37 11.41
CA LYS A 197 19.43 0.88 12.77
C LYS A 197 20.62 1.80 13.12
N LYS A 198 20.35 3.01 13.63
CA LYS A 198 21.38 3.91 14.14
C LYS A 198 22.21 3.22 15.24
N GLY A 199 23.52 3.30 15.10
CA GLY A 199 24.45 2.60 15.99
C GLY A 199 24.91 1.22 15.50
N SER A 200 24.38 0.73 14.37
CA SER A 200 24.80 -0.54 13.72
C SER A 200 26.22 -0.49 13.12
N GLY A 201 26.80 0.70 12.97
CA GLY A 201 28.06 0.91 12.27
C GLY A 201 27.90 1.11 10.75
N ILE A 202 26.65 1.20 10.26
CA ILE A 202 26.29 1.51 8.86
C ILE A 202 25.83 2.96 8.84
N ALA A 203 26.55 3.86 8.18
CA ALA A 203 26.24 5.28 8.08
C ALA A 203 26.11 5.76 6.64
N THR A 204 26.60 4.99 5.68
CA THR A 204 26.57 5.28 4.25
C THR A 204 26.18 4.02 3.46
N VAL A 205 25.93 4.18 2.16
CA VAL A 205 25.64 3.05 1.26
C VAL A 205 26.84 2.11 1.16
N GLU A 206 28.07 2.64 1.20
CA GLU A 206 29.30 1.86 1.09
C GLU A 206 29.50 0.91 2.28
N ASP A 207 28.99 1.27 3.46
CA ASP A 207 29.07 0.44 4.68
C ASP A 207 28.17 -0.81 4.60
N LEU A 208 27.25 -0.87 3.61
CA LEU A 208 26.40 -2.03 3.38
C LEU A 208 27.17 -3.26 2.86
N LYS A 209 28.39 -3.08 2.36
CA LYS A 209 29.20 -4.20 1.87
C LYS A 209 29.53 -5.16 3.00
N GLY A 210 29.29 -6.44 2.75
CA GLY A 210 29.50 -7.52 3.73
C GLY A 210 28.35 -7.72 4.72
N LYS A 211 27.31 -6.92 4.67
CA LYS A 211 26.20 -6.91 5.62
C LYS A 211 25.09 -7.87 5.23
N THR A 212 24.27 -8.22 6.23
CA THR A 212 22.98 -8.87 6.00
C THR A 212 21.95 -7.84 5.55
N PHE A 213 21.19 -8.14 4.48
CA PHE A 213 20.28 -7.18 3.87
C PHE A 213 18.93 -7.82 3.53
N ALA A 214 17.84 -7.20 3.99
CA ALA A 214 16.49 -7.61 3.68
C ALA A 214 15.97 -6.93 2.41
N PHE A 215 15.80 -7.69 1.34
CA PHE A 215 14.91 -7.35 0.23
C PHE A 215 13.48 -7.76 0.57
N VAL A 216 12.51 -7.28 -0.21
CA VAL A 216 11.07 -7.56 0.01
C VAL A 216 10.64 -8.83 -0.70
N ASP A 217 10.60 -8.79 -2.01
CA ASP A 217 10.08 -9.84 -2.90
C ASP A 217 10.82 -9.73 -4.24
N PRO A 218 11.14 -10.83 -4.93
CA PRO A 218 11.87 -10.79 -6.20
C PRO A 218 11.22 -9.89 -7.26
N ALA A 219 9.90 -9.77 -7.30
CA ALA A 219 9.15 -8.93 -8.23
C ALA A 219 8.89 -7.51 -7.71
N SER A 220 9.34 -7.16 -6.50
CA SER A 220 9.18 -5.83 -5.93
C SER A 220 10.09 -4.80 -6.62
N THR A 221 9.55 -3.62 -6.94
CA THR A 221 10.33 -2.52 -7.50
C THR A 221 11.22 -1.89 -6.44
N SER A 222 10.62 -1.25 -5.42
CA SER A 222 11.35 -0.54 -4.35
C SER A 222 11.93 -1.46 -3.29
N GLY A 223 11.44 -2.70 -3.21
CA GLY A 223 11.97 -3.68 -2.28
C GLY A 223 13.05 -4.59 -2.86
N HIS A 224 13.30 -4.57 -4.17
CA HIS A 224 14.33 -5.43 -4.79
C HIS A 224 14.99 -4.79 -6.01
N LEU A 225 14.28 -4.56 -7.13
CA LEU A 225 14.91 -4.18 -8.39
C LEU A 225 15.68 -2.85 -8.26
N ALA A 226 15.04 -1.80 -7.76
CA ALA A 226 15.63 -0.49 -7.64
C ALA A 226 16.79 -0.46 -6.63
N PRO A 227 16.64 -0.99 -5.40
CA PRO A 227 17.76 -1.04 -4.46
C PRO A 227 18.93 -1.92 -4.95
N LYS A 228 18.67 -3.06 -5.59
CA LYS A 228 19.72 -3.89 -6.19
C LYS A 228 20.52 -3.12 -7.22
N THR A 229 19.83 -2.39 -8.10
CA THR A 229 20.45 -1.54 -9.13
C THR A 229 21.29 -0.42 -8.51
N GLY A 230 20.76 0.27 -7.50
CA GLY A 230 21.48 1.34 -6.82
C GLY A 230 22.72 0.85 -6.09
N LEU A 231 22.66 -0.32 -5.45
CA LEU A 231 23.81 -0.95 -4.81
C LEU A 231 24.89 -1.31 -5.85
N ILE A 232 24.50 -1.89 -7.00
CA ILE A 232 25.45 -2.20 -8.09
C ILE A 232 26.11 -0.91 -8.62
N LYS A 233 25.36 0.18 -8.80
CA LYS A 233 25.91 1.50 -9.19
C LYS A 233 26.90 2.05 -8.15
N ALA A 234 26.67 1.76 -6.87
CA ALA A 234 27.59 2.10 -5.77
C ALA A 234 28.79 1.13 -5.67
N GLY A 235 28.92 0.18 -6.60
CA GLY A 235 30.03 -0.79 -6.61
C GLY A 235 29.86 -1.96 -5.65
N ILE A 236 28.64 -2.21 -5.18
CA ILE A 236 28.30 -3.33 -4.30
C ILE A 236 27.40 -4.30 -5.06
N ASN A 237 27.88 -5.50 -5.35
CA ASN A 237 27.03 -6.54 -5.92
C ASN A 237 26.32 -7.32 -4.80
N PRO A 238 24.99 -7.17 -4.63
CA PRO A 238 24.28 -7.84 -3.53
C PRO A 238 24.40 -9.36 -3.55
N ASP A 239 24.54 -9.96 -4.73
CA ASP A 239 24.60 -11.42 -4.88
C ASP A 239 25.95 -12.00 -4.41
N THR A 240 27.01 -11.19 -4.35
CA THR A 240 28.36 -11.65 -4.01
C THR A 240 28.99 -10.91 -2.82
N ASP A 241 28.62 -9.67 -2.62
CA ASP A 241 29.22 -8.77 -1.62
C ASP A 241 28.37 -8.65 -0.34
N MET A 242 27.19 -9.26 -0.30
CA MET A 242 26.24 -9.15 0.82
C MET A 242 25.63 -10.53 1.15
N GLN A 243 24.94 -10.61 2.29
CA GLN A 243 24.10 -11.75 2.64
C GLN A 243 22.63 -11.30 2.56
N THR A 244 21.98 -11.61 1.44
CA THR A 244 20.63 -11.11 1.16
C THR A 244 19.56 -12.15 1.51
N VAL A 245 18.40 -11.66 1.98
CA VAL A 245 17.19 -12.45 2.23
C VAL A 245 15.98 -11.73 1.66
N PHE A 246 14.96 -12.48 1.25
CA PHE A 246 13.65 -11.92 0.91
C PHE A 246 12.72 -12.03 2.11
N ALA A 247 12.24 -10.89 2.60
CA ALA A 247 11.39 -10.81 3.80
C ALA A 247 9.89 -11.04 3.52
N GLY A 248 9.49 -11.04 2.25
CA GLY A 248 8.12 -11.29 1.81
C GLY A 248 7.25 -10.03 1.69
N SER A 249 7.47 -9.01 2.53
CA SER A 249 6.72 -7.76 2.48
C SER A 249 7.57 -6.56 2.91
N HIS A 250 7.09 -5.35 2.60
CA HIS A 250 7.75 -4.11 3.01
C HIS A 250 7.79 -3.94 4.54
N PRO A 251 6.68 -4.15 5.27
CA PRO A 251 6.71 -4.12 6.73
C PRO A 251 7.68 -5.12 7.32
N THR A 252 7.66 -6.38 6.87
CA THR A 252 8.54 -7.42 7.39
C THR A 252 10.02 -7.11 7.12
N ALA A 253 10.36 -6.50 5.98
CA ALA A 253 11.74 -6.09 5.70
C ALA A 253 12.22 -5.02 6.68
N VAL A 254 11.39 -4.02 6.99
CA VAL A 254 11.71 -2.99 8.00
C VAL A 254 11.79 -3.60 9.40
N LEU A 255 10.82 -4.43 9.78
CA LEU A 255 10.81 -5.10 11.09
C LEU A 255 11.96 -6.09 11.26
N SER A 256 12.49 -6.67 10.17
CA SER A 256 13.71 -7.48 10.20
C SER A 256 14.92 -6.66 10.66
N VAL A 257 15.04 -5.41 10.17
CA VAL A 257 16.09 -4.49 10.63
C VAL A 257 15.82 -3.99 12.05
N TRP A 258 14.57 -3.65 12.37
CA TRP A 258 14.17 -3.20 13.70
C TRP A 258 14.48 -4.22 14.80
N ASN A 259 14.25 -5.50 14.51
CA ASN A 259 14.47 -6.62 15.42
C ASN A 259 15.88 -7.25 15.34
N ASP A 260 16.83 -6.58 14.65
CA ASP A 260 18.22 -7.05 14.48
C ASP A 260 18.36 -8.43 13.79
N ASN A 261 17.35 -8.86 13.02
CA ASN A 261 17.42 -10.07 12.19
C ASN A 261 18.28 -9.87 10.94
N THR A 262 18.29 -8.63 10.41
CA THR A 262 19.21 -8.17 9.37
C THR A 262 19.80 -6.82 9.77
N GLU A 263 21.02 -6.51 9.27
CA GLU A 263 21.70 -5.25 9.61
C GLU A 263 21.17 -4.06 8.80
N ALA A 264 20.61 -4.34 7.62
CA ALA A 264 20.04 -3.33 6.73
C ALA A 264 18.91 -3.93 5.88
N GLY A 265 18.23 -3.09 5.14
CA GLY A 265 17.15 -3.52 4.23
C GLY A 265 16.72 -2.40 3.30
N ALA A 266 15.74 -2.70 2.43
CA ALA A 266 15.14 -1.73 1.54
C ALA A 266 13.62 -1.72 1.67
N THR A 267 13.04 -0.52 1.49
CA THR A 267 11.60 -0.31 1.43
C THR A 267 11.31 0.99 0.66
N PHE A 268 10.04 1.37 0.51
CA PHE A 268 9.69 2.74 0.11
C PHE A 268 9.47 3.64 1.32
N GLU A 269 9.70 4.93 1.15
CA GLU A 269 9.74 5.88 2.27
C GLU A 269 8.42 5.93 3.06
N GLY A 270 7.26 5.97 2.39
CA GLY A 270 5.95 6.01 3.04
C GLY A 270 5.66 4.83 3.99
N ASN A 271 6.27 3.65 3.74
CA ASN A 271 6.14 2.53 4.67
C ASN A 271 6.82 2.79 6.02
N LEU A 272 7.91 3.56 6.05
CA LEU A 272 8.59 3.94 7.29
C LEU A 272 7.71 4.85 8.14
N TYR A 273 7.13 5.89 7.52
CA TYR A 273 6.22 6.81 8.21
C TYR A 273 4.97 6.07 8.74
N ARG A 274 4.42 5.15 7.95
CA ARG A 274 3.28 4.34 8.38
C ARG A 274 3.62 3.50 9.62
N LEU A 275 4.71 2.74 9.59
CA LEU A 275 5.13 1.89 10.72
C LEU A 275 5.45 2.71 11.98
N ALA A 276 6.04 3.89 11.81
CA ALA A 276 6.32 4.81 12.91
C ALA A 276 5.02 5.34 13.55
N ARG A 277 4.04 5.77 12.74
CA ARG A 277 2.71 6.21 13.25
C ARG A 277 1.96 5.09 13.95
N GLU A 278 2.08 3.86 13.48
CA GLU A 278 1.52 2.68 14.12
C GLU A 278 2.27 2.27 15.40
N GLY A 279 3.38 2.95 15.73
CA GLY A 279 4.21 2.66 16.90
C GLY A 279 4.96 1.34 16.80
N GLN A 280 5.18 0.81 15.60
CA GLN A 280 5.89 -0.44 15.37
C GLN A 280 7.40 -0.27 15.35
N ILE A 281 7.89 0.93 15.02
CA ILE A 281 9.31 1.29 14.99
C ILE A 281 9.50 2.71 15.50
N ASP A 282 10.72 3.01 15.99
CA ASP A 282 11.19 4.38 16.13
C ASP A 282 11.94 4.75 14.86
N PHE A 283 11.36 5.64 14.06
CA PHE A 283 11.95 6.13 12.82
C PHE A 283 12.44 7.56 12.99
N CYS A 284 13.70 7.81 12.66
CA CYS A 284 14.27 9.13 12.56
C CYS A 284 14.51 9.46 11.09
N GLY A 285 13.58 10.20 10.51
CA GLY A 285 13.52 10.56 9.09
C GLY A 285 13.37 12.08 8.90
N PHE A 286 13.17 12.50 7.66
CA PHE A 286 12.85 13.89 7.36
C PHE A 286 11.40 14.19 7.75
N GLU A 287 11.13 15.40 8.28
CA GLU A 287 9.78 15.81 8.68
C GLU A 287 8.85 15.95 7.48
N ASP A 288 9.40 16.34 6.32
CA ASP A 288 8.66 16.44 5.07
C ASP A 288 8.52 15.05 4.45
N GLU A 289 7.40 14.39 4.68
CA GLU A 289 7.04 13.14 4.04
C GLU A 289 7.03 13.29 2.51
N LEU A 290 7.30 12.23 1.78
CA LEU A 290 7.09 12.03 0.34
C LEU A 290 7.17 13.30 -0.53
N THR A 291 8.28 14.06 -0.42
CA THR A 291 8.44 15.30 -1.20
C THR A 291 8.71 15.05 -2.69
N GLY A 292 8.89 13.79 -3.11
CA GLY A 292 9.32 13.43 -4.46
C GLY A 292 10.75 13.88 -4.78
N LYS A 293 11.51 14.28 -3.77
CA LYS A 293 12.90 14.71 -3.92
C LYS A 293 13.83 13.71 -3.26
N GLN A 294 14.81 13.28 -4.03
CA GLN A 294 15.94 12.57 -3.49
C GLN A 294 16.79 13.53 -2.64
N ARG A 295 17.12 13.12 -1.43
CA ARG A 295 18.03 13.89 -0.56
C ARG A 295 19.49 13.65 -0.97
N SER A 296 20.32 14.65 -0.80
CA SER A 296 21.76 14.50 -1.03
C SER A 296 22.41 13.60 0.03
N ALA A 297 23.58 13.04 -0.28
CA ALA A 297 24.34 12.24 0.68
C ALA A 297 24.71 13.03 1.93
N GLU A 298 24.97 14.34 1.80
CA GLU A 298 25.26 15.22 2.92
C GLU A 298 24.04 15.43 3.82
N GLU A 299 22.85 15.62 3.26
CA GLU A 299 21.60 15.75 4.01
C GLU A 299 21.29 14.46 4.78
N ILE A 300 21.41 13.31 4.11
CA ILE A 300 21.19 11.98 4.72
C ILE A 300 22.17 11.79 5.88
N LYS A 301 23.45 12.11 5.66
CA LYS A 301 24.46 11.97 6.71
C LYS A 301 24.22 12.91 7.88
N ALA A 302 23.85 14.15 7.62
CA ALA A 302 23.55 15.13 8.68
C ALA A 302 22.37 14.66 9.53
N LEU A 303 21.31 14.11 8.90
CA LEU A 303 20.19 13.51 9.62
C LEU A 303 20.64 12.30 10.43
N TYR A 304 21.37 11.37 9.80
CA TYR A 304 21.91 10.19 10.48
C TYR A 304 22.70 10.59 11.74
N ASP A 305 23.57 11.59 11.66
CA ASP A 305 24.40 12.04 12.79
C ASP A 305 23.54 12.63 13.92
N ALA A 306 22.41 13.26 13.60
CA ALA A 306 21.48 13.86 14.56
C ALA A 306 20.51 12.86 15.20
N CYS A 307 20.29 11.70 14.59
CA CYS A 307 19.34 10.70 15.07
C CYS A 307 19.81 10.00 16.34
N PRO A 308 18.88 9.62 17.24
CA PRO A 308 19.20 8.83 18.42
C PRO A 308 19.56 7.38 18.07
N ASP A 309 20.47 6.80 18.86
CA ASP A 309 20.82 5.38 18.71
C ASP A 309 19.60 4.48 18.91
N GLY A 310 19.51 3.43 18.09
CA GLY A 310 18.42 2.48 18.08
C GLY A 310 17.29 2.79 17.12
N SER A 311 17.16 4.04 16.62
CA SER A 311 16.17 4.38 15.60
C SER A 311 16.46 3.71 14.27
N ILE A 312 15.42 3.43 13.48
CA ILE A 312 15.56 3.18 12.06
C ILE A 312 15.93 4.51 11.37
N VAL A 313 16.93 4.47 10.52
CA VAL A 313 17.42 5.61 9.75
C VAL A 313 17.64 5.26 8.29
N MET A 314 17.54 6.23 7.40
CA MET A 314 17.90 6.07 5.99
C MET A 314 19.38 6.33 5.78
N VAL A 315 20.00 5.55 4.89
CA VAL A 315 21.42 5.73 4.49
C VAL A 315 21.59 5.96 2.99
N GLY A 316 20.53 5.90 2.21
CA GLY A 316 20.54 6.17 0.77
C GLY A 316 19.19 5.98 0.09
N TYR A 317 19.16 6.38 -1.18
CA TYR A 317 18.00 6.29 -2.07
C TYR A 317 18.36 5.55 -3.36
N SER A 318 17.34 4.95 -3.99
CA SER A 318 17.42 4.51 -5.39
C SER A 318 17.26 5.67 -6.37
N ASP A 319 17.37 5.40 -7.67
CA ASP A 319 16.80 6.28 -8.70
C ASP A 319 15.27 6.37 -8.55
N LEU A 320 14.67 7.40 -9.19
CA LEU A 320 13.22 7.58 -9.20
C LEU A 320 12.53 6.38 -9.83
N ILE A 321 11.51 5.89 -9.16
CA ILE A 321 10.64 4.80 -9.59
C ILE A 321 9.34 5.41 -10.08
N PRO A 322 8.83 5.07 -11.28
CA PRO A 322 7.50 5.50 -11.72
C PRO A 322 6.41 5.05 -10.74
N ASN A 323 5.34 5.82 -10.63
CA ASN A 323 4.21 5.45 -9.77
C ASN A 323 3.56 4.12 -10.17
N THR A 324 2.87 3.51 -9.22
CA THR A 324 2.19 2.21 -9.36
C THR A 324 1.04 2.29 -10.37
N PRO A 325 0.98 1.41 -11.39
CA PRO A 325 -0.13 1.40 -12.31
C PRO A 325 -1.33 0.61 -11.76
N PHE A 326 -2.53 1.13 -12.03
CA PHE A 326 -3.72 0.29 -12.06
C PHE A 326 -3.78 -0.38 -13.43
N ALA A 327 -3.63 -1.68 -13.46
CA ALA A 327 -3.55 -2.44 -14.69
C ALA A 327 -4.69 -3.44 -14.82
N VAL A 328 -5.14 -3.66 -16.05
CA VAL A 328 -6.22 -4.60 -16.39
C VAL A 328 -5.74 -5.65 -17.38
N SER A 329 -6.47 -6.75 -17.50
CA SER A 329 -6.24 -7.73 -18.55
C SER A 329 -6.55 -7.13 -19.92
N SER A 330 -5.63 -7.23 -20.88
CA SER A 330 -5.84 -6.81 -22.28
C SER A 330 -6.98 -7.55 -22.97
N LYS A 331 -7.48 -8.64 -22.40
CA LYS A 331 -8.63 -9.41 -22.91
C LYS A 331 -9.99 -8.76 -22.66
N LEU A 332 -10.04 -7.75 -21.79
CA LEU A 332 -11.27 -7.01 -21.51
C LEU A 332 -11.69 -6.16 -22.71
N PRO A 333 -13.01 -5.96 -22.94
CA PRO A 333 -13.50 -5.08 -24.01
C PRO A 333 -12.95 -3.66 -23.85
N GLU A 334 -12.64 -3.01 -24.97
CA GLU A 334 -12.12 -1.63 -24.96
C GLU A 334 -13.10 -0.65 -24.30
N SER A 335 -14.40 -0.78 -24.54
CA SER A 335 -15.43 0.04 -23.89
C SER A 335 -15.42 -0.10 -22.36
N PHE A 336 -15.09 -1.29 -21.84
CA PHE A 336 -14.94 -1.49 -20.40
C PHE A 336 -13.67 -0.85 -19.86
N LYS A 337 -12.54 -1.00 -20.53
CA LYS A 337 -11.26 -0.38 -20.14
C LYS A 337 -11.37 1.14 -20.10
N VAL A 338 -12.03 1.74 -21.13
CA VAL A 338 -12.30 3.18 -21.15
C VAL A 338 -13.16 3.60 -19.95
N ALA A 339 -14.23 2.88 -19.64
CA ALA A 339 -15.08 3.18 -18.50
C ALA A 339 -14.32 3.10 -17.17
N VAL A 340 -13.53 2.04 -16.97
CA VAL A 340 -12.68 1.92 -15.77
C VAL A 340 -11.70 3.09 -15.68
N ARG A 341 -11.02 3.43 -16.77
CA ARG A 341 -10.08 4.56 -16.80
C ARG A 341 -10.76 5.88 -16.45
N GLU A 342 -11.97 6.15 -16.96
CA GLU A 342 -12.73 7.35 -16.64
C GLU A 342 -13.04 7.45 -15.13
N VAL A 343 -13.41 6.33 -14.49
CA VAL A 343 -13.64 6.29 -13.03
C VAL A 343 -12.34 6.55 -12.28
N LEU A 344 -11.24 5.91 -12.67
CA LEU A 344 -9.93 6.13 -12.04
C LEU A 344 -9.55 7.62 -12.04
N LEU A 345 -9.65 8.29 -13.20
CA LEU A 345 -9.25 9.68 -13.34
C LEU A 345 -10.19 10.68 -12.62
N LYS A 346 -11.42 10.27 -12.26
CA LYS A 346 -12.36 11.06 -11.47
C LYS A 346 -12.13 10.93 -9.95
N VAL A 347 -11.35 9.97 -9.47
CA VAL A 347 -11.06 9.82 -8.03
C VAL A 347 -10.54 11.11 -7.42
N LYS A 348 -9.71 11.87 -8.15
CA LYS A 348 -9.16 13.17 -7.70
C LYS A 348 -10.24 14.21 -7.37
N ASP A 349 -11.44 14.08 -7.93
CA ASP A 349 -12.56 15.00 -7.74
C ASP A 349 -13.42 14.62 -6.50
N ASN A 350 -13.05 13.55 -5.79
CA ASN A 350 -13.75 13.05 -4.60
C ASN A 350 -12.86 13.13 -3.34
N PRO A 351 -12.88 14.27 -2.61
CA PRO A 351 -12.03 14.46 -1.44
C PRO A 351 -12.31 13.46 -0.30
N GLU A 352 -13.55 12.99 -0.15
CA GLU A 352 -13.92 12.02 0.89
C GLU A 352 -13.29 10.67 0.59
N LEU A 353 -13.32 10.26 -0.68
CA LEU A 353 -12.66 9.02 -1.12
C LEU A 353 -11.13 9.13 -0.97
N ILE A 354 -10.51 10.25 -1.36
CA ILE A 354 -9.06 10.45 -1.18
C ILE A 354 -8.68 10.35 0.29
N SER A 355 -9.49 10.94 1.19
CA SER A 355 -9.26 10.85 2.63
C SER A 355 -9.33 9.41 3.15
N ALA A 356 -10.28 8.61 2.64
CA ALA A 356 -10.48 7.22 3.06
C ALA A 356 -9.47 6.25 2.42
N PHE A 357 -9.28 6.36 1.09
CA PHE A 357 -8.47 5.48 0.27
C PHE A 357 -6.98 5.85 0.29
N GLY A 358 -6.65 7.16 0.36
CA GLY A 358 -5.27 7.64 0.46
C GLY A 358 -4.55 7.79 -0.86
N GLN A 359 -5.24 7.74 -1.99
CA GLN A 359 -4.65 7.92 -3.33
C GLN A 359 -5.68 8.40 -4.35
N TRP A 360 -5.20 8.86 -5.49
CA TRP A 360 -5.96 9.15 -6.72
C TRP A 360 -5.18 8.63 -7.92
N TYR A 361 -5.74 8.81 -9.11
CA TYR A 361 -5.11 8.33 -10.33
C TYR A 361 -4.90 9.44 -11.34
N VAL A 362 -3.78 9.37 -12.08
CA VAL A 362 -3.40 10.28 -13.15
C VAL A 362 -2.98 9.51 -14.39
N ASP A 363 -3.04 10.18 -15.53
CA ASP A 363 -2.40 9.70 -16.76
C ASP A 363 -1.43 10.76 -17.25
N PRO A 364 -0.12 10.60 -17.02
CA PRO A 364 0.89 11.56 -17.41
C PRO A 364 1.36 11.39 -18.87
N THR A 365 0.68 10.59 -19.68
CA THR A 365 1.13 10.22 -21.04
C THR A 365 1.37 11.46 -21.91
N GLU A 366 0.44 12.43 -21.88
CA GLU A 366 0.56 13.67 -22.66
C GLU A 366 1.68 14.56 -22.10
N GLU A 367 1.73 14.74 -20.78
CA GLU A 367 2.74 15.58 -20.09
C GLU A 367 4.17 15.08 -20.35
N LEU A 368 4.37 13.76 -20.33
CA LEU A 368 5.66 13.13 -20.55
C LEU A 368 5.98 12.90 -22.04
N GLY A 369 5.06 13.22 -22.96
CA GLY A 369 5.23 13.02 -24.40
C GLY A 369 5.34 11.54 -24.80
N LEU A 370 4.65 10.65 -24.08
CA LEU A 370 4.63 9.21 -24.33
C LEU A 370 3.51 8.87 -25.34
N GLU A 371 3.70 7.81 -26.12
CA GLU A 371 2.64 7.28 -27.00
C GLU A 371 1.63 6.42 -26.21
N THR A 372 2.11 5.73 -25.19
CA THR A 372 1.30 4.89 -24.31
C THR A 372 1.80 4.99 -22.85
N LEU A 373 0.91 4.79 -21.90
CA LEU A 373 1.25 4.78 -20.48
C LEU A 373 2.28 3.69 -20.14
N ASP A 374 2.28 2.58 -20.87
CA ASP A 374 3.23 1.47 -20.72
C ASP A 374 4.69 1.90 -20.92
N GLN A 375 4.95 2.89 -21.79
CA GLN A 375 6.30 3.41 -22.02
C GLN A 375 6.93 4.05 -20.79
N ASN A 376 6.12 4.48 -19.82
CA ASN A 376 6.61 5.03 -18.55
C ASN A 376 7.47 4.01 -17.76
N PHE A 377 7.33 2.74 -18.05
CA PHE A 377 8.05 1.65 -17.37
C PHE A 377 9.26 1.12 -18.16
N ASN A 378 9.66 1.76 -19.25
CA ASN A 378 10.79 1.32 -20.07
C ASN A 378 12.11 1.33 -19.29
N SER A 379 12.32 2.31 -18.41
CA SER A 379 13.50 2.34 -17.53
C SER A 379 13.65 1.08 -16.69
N LEU A 380 12.55 0.51 -16.18
CA LEU A 380 12.56 -0.72 -15.40
C LEU A 380 12.89 -1.94 -16.27
N ARG A 381 12.40 -1.97 -17.52
CA ARG A 381 12.76 -3.01 -18.49
C ARG A 381 14.24 -2.98 -18.84
N ASP A 382 14.81 -1.79 -18.98
CA ASP A 382 16.23 -1.62 -19.30
C ASP A 382 17.12 -2.02 -18.10
N ILE A 383 16.68 -1.69 -16.88
CA ILE A 383 17.33 -2.16 -15.66
C ILE A 383 17.29 -3.70 -15.56
N ALA A 384 16.14 -4.31 -15.81
CA ALA A 384 16.01 -5.77 -15.76
C ALA A 384 16.95 -6.44 -16.78
N LYS A 385 17.06 -5.90 -18.01
CA LYS A 385 18.01 -6.37 -19.03
C LYS A 385 19.45 -6.19 -18.59
N LEU A 386 19.80 -5.04 -18.01
CA LEU A 386 21.15 -4.76 -17.52
C LEU A 386 21.58 -5.73 -16.43
N LEU A 387 20.63 -6.14 -15.57
CA LEU A 387 20.86 -7.10 -14.50
C LEU A 387 20.77 -8.57 -14.96
N GLU A 388 20.55 -8.80 -16.26
CA GLU A 388 20.37 -10.14 -16.83
C GLU A 388 19.26 -10.96 -16.13
N LEU A 389 18.21 -10.25 -15.62
CA LEU A 389 17.11 -10.92 -14.94
C LEU A 389 16.25 -11.69 -15.94
N ASP A 390 16.00 -12.96 -15.69
CA ASP A 390 15.00 -13.71 -16.43
C ASP A 390 13.60 -13.33 -15.93
N LEU A 391 12.93 -12.48 -16.72
CA LEU A 391 11.60 -11.98 -16.38
C LEU A 391 10.56 -13.13 -16.29
N LYS A 392 10.79 -14.25 -16.99
CA LYS A 392 9.88 -15.40 -16.92
C LYS A 392 10.02 -16.17 -15.62
N GLU A 393 11.25 -16.32 -15.12
CA GLU A 393 11.47 -16.98 -13.82
C GLU A 393 10.96 -16.12 -12.66
N LEU A 394 10.98 -14.79 -12.80
CA LEU A 394 10.51 -13.86 -11.76
C LEU A 394 8.99 -13.67 -11.77
N GLY A 395 8.31 -13.85 -12.90
CA GLY A 395 6.88 -13.69 -13.04
C GLY A 395 6.03 -14.87 -12.52
N GLY A 396 6.62 -16.04 -12.31
CA GLY A 396 5.95 -17.20 -11.70
C GLY A 396 6.10 -18.47 -12.49
#